data_0fa5b071b6a01274a7fc370e69ab5ef7
#
_entry.id   0fa5b071b6a01274a7fc370e69ab5ef7
#
_cell.length_a   1.000
_cell.length_b   1.000
_cell.length_c   1.000
_cell.angle_alpha   90.00
_cell.angle_beta   90.00
_cell.angle_gamma   90.00
#
_symmetry.space_group_name_H-M   'P 1'
#
loop_
_entity.id
_entity.type
_entity.pdbx_description
1 polymer ?
#
loop_
_entity_poly.entity_id
_entity_poly.type
_entity_poly.pdbx_seq_one_letter_code
_entity_poly.pdbx_strand_id
1 'polypeptide(L)'
;MFGRSAAKPIKVEVFAKTDLGRTRDHNEDRFLVADLTRREASLLPAVRAHEIGERGSLFVVADGMGGAAAGELASQMATDTIHQQMVRAWGTDRELTAQRFAYRLKEAVEVANTQIHAYAATHPEVRGMGTTTTAVGVLGDHFFLSQVGDSRAYLIRNGAAVQLTRDQSLMQRLVEAGELTEEEAARSERRNIILQALGPDARVKVDLTHQEVRKGDILALCSDGLSGQVKKDEIAAIATRERDLQAACDGGDLVLRSEEHTSELQSH
;
A
#
# COMPACT_ATOMS: atom_id res chain seq x y z
N MET A 1 -7.00 -18.13 -38.93
CA MET A 1 -6.63 -16.86 -38.28
C MET A 1 -7.75 -16.51 -37.30
N PHE A 2 -7.63 -16.86 -36.04
CA PHE A 2 -8.57 -16.42 -35.02
C PHE A 2 -8.12 -15.04 -34.55
N GLY A 3 -8.89 -14.01 -34.90
CA GLY A 3 -8.63 -12.65 -34.43
C GLY A 3 -8.71 -12.61 -32.91
N ARG A 4 -7.61 -12.25 -32.23
CA ARG A 4 -7.65 -11.85 -30.86
C ARG A 4 -8.56 -10.61 -30.80
N SER A 5 -9.76 -10.78 -30.26
CA SER A 5 -10.56 -9.64 -29.84
C SER A 5 -9.68 -8.80 -28.92
N ALA A 6 -9.39 -7.56 -29.30
CA ALA A 6 -8.68 -6.65 -28.44
C ALA A 6 -9.52 -6.51 -27.16
N ALA A 7 -9.00 -6.99 -26.04
CA ALA A 7 -9.65 -6.83 -24.75
C ALA A 7 -9.92 -5.32 -24.54
N LYS A 8 -11.14 -4.98 -24.13
CA LYS A 8 -11.48 -3.58 -23.86
C LYS A 8 -10.54 -3.05 -22.77
N PRO A 9 -10.01 -1.83 -22.93
CA PRO A 9 -9.14 -1.26 -21.92
C PRO A 9 -9.88 -1.16 -20.58
N ILE A 10 -9.18 -1.51 -19.51
CA ILE A 10 -9.70 -1.36 -18.13
C ILE A 10 -9.69 0.13 -17.79
N LYS A 11 -10.85 0.61 -17.34
CA LYS A 11 -10.96 1.94 -16.73
C LYS A 11 -10.86 1.80 -15.22
N VAL A 12 -10.01 2.59 -14.62
CA VAL A 12 -9.86 2.69 -13.16
C VAL A 12 -10.27 4.09 -12.71
N GLU A 13 -10.93 4.14 -11.59
CA GLU A 13 -11.17 5.34 -10.82
C GLU A 13 -10.41 5.21 -9.50
N VAL A 14 -9.68 6.24 -9.11
CA VAL A 14 -8.78 6.22 -7.96
C VAL A 14 -8.98 7.46 -7.12
N PHE A 15 -9.06 7.29 -5.83
CA PHE A 15 -8.87 8.34 -4.84
C PHE A 15 -7.84 7.87 -3.82
N ALA A 16 -6.95 8.77 -3.43
CA ALA A 16 -5.99 8.51 -2.37
C ALA A 16 -5.83 9.77 -1.51
N LYS A 17 -5.74 9.56 -0.21
CA LYS A 17 -5.48 10.62 0.76
C LYS A 17 -4.61 10.08 1.89
N THR A 18 -3.89 10.97 2.54
CA THR A 18 -3.25 10.72 3.82
C THR A 18 -3.73 11.74 4.82
N ASP A 19 -3.79 11.37 6.09
CA ASP A 19 -4.30 12.20 7.16
C ASP A 19 -3.39 12.10 8.38
N LEU A 20 -3.22 13.20 9.08
CA LEU A 20 -2.40 13.28 10.29
C LEU A 20 -3.02 12.50 11.46
N GLY A 21 -4.33 12.28 11.41
CA GLY A 21 -5.10 11.79 12.56
C GLY A 21 -5.20 12.83 13.67
N ARG A 22 -5.68 12.39 14.84
CA ARG A 22 -5.95 13.30 15.98
C ARG A 22 -4.86 13.29 17.04
N THR A 23 -3.97 12.32 17.01
CA THR A 23 -2.99 12.05 18.09
C THR A 23 -1.56 12.31 17.72
N ARG A 24 -1.25 12.46 16.44
CA ARG A 24 0.12 12.66 15.95
C ARG A 24 0.34 14.10 15.49
N ASP A 25 1.55 14.62 15.69
CA ASP A 25 1.97 15.94 15.24
C ASP A 25 2.58 15.91 13.83
N HIS A 26 2.93 14.71 13.33
CA HIS A 26 3.57 14.50 12.04
C HIS A 26 2.94 13.31 11.31
N ASN A 27 2.90 13.40 9.98
CA ASN A 27 2.40 12.35 9.11
C ASN A 27 3.58 11.72 8.35
N GLU A 28 3.88 10.48 8.71
CA GLU A 28 4.95 9.70 8.09
C GLU A 28 4.43 8.84 6.92
N ASP A 29 3.10 8.79 6.73
CA ASP A 29 2.46 8.07 5.64
C ASP A 29 2.59 8.81 4.32
N ARG A 30 2.78 8.04 3.24
CA ARG A 30 2.82 8.56 1.89
C ARG A 30 2.09 7.65 0.91
N PHE A 31 1.48 8.23 -0.10
CA PHE A 31 0.91 7.50 -1.21
C PHE A 31 1.41 8.03 -2.56
N LEU A 32 1.26 7.21 -3.60
CA LEU A 32 1.54 7.57 -4.97
C LEU A 32 0.49 6.96 -5.90
N VAL A 33 -0.02 7.75 -6.83
CA VAL A 33 -0.84 7.31 -7.97
C VAL A 33 -0.13 7.69 -9.26
N ALA A 34 0.20 6.73 -10.12
CA ALA A 34 0.92 6.99 -11.36
C ALA A 34 0.34 6.23 -12.56
N ASP A 35 0.23 6.94 -13.69
CA ASP A 35 0.05 6.38 -15.03
C ASP A 35 1.43 6.17 -15.66
N LEU A 36 1.86 4.93 -15.77
CA LEU A 36 3.19 4.58 -16.30
C LEU A 36 3.27 4.75 -17.82
N THR A 37 2.13 4.75 -18.51
CA THR A 37 2.07 4.97 -19.97
C THR A 37 2.31 6.45 -20.30
N ARG A 38 1.65 7.34 -19.57
CA ARG A 38 1.81 8.79 -19.72
C ARG A 38 3.01 9.34 -18.96
N ARG A 39 3.56 8.57 -18.03
CA ARG A 39 4.61 8.98 -17.10
C ARG A 39 4.17 10.13 -16.18
N GLU A 40 2.91 10.11 -15.81
CA GLU A 40 2.29 11.10 -14.93
C GLU A 40 2.14 10.50 -13.54
N ALA A 41 2.49 11.25 -12.51
CA ALA A 41 2.32 10.84 -11.12
C ALA A 41 1.68 11.95 -10.29
N SER A 42 0.97 11.57 -9.24
CA SER A 42 0.34 12.48 -8.31
C SER A 42 0.43 11.98 -6.88
N LEU A 43 0.66 12.93 -6.00
CA LEU A 43 0.63 12.82 -4.54
C LEU A 43 -0.52 13.65 -3.94
N LEU A 44 -1.43 14.17 -4.77
CA LEU A 44 -2.53 15.03 -4.33
C LEU A 44 -3.80 14.22 -4.15
N PRO A 45 -4.57 14.47 -3.08
CA PRO A 45 -5.86 13.85 -2.85
C PRO A 45 -6.87 14.39 -3.88
N ALA A 46 -7.13 13.63 -4.91
CA ALA A 46 -8.10 13.96 -5.95
C ALA A 46 -8.63 12.69 -6.61
N VAL A 47 -9.92 12.67 -6.92
CA VAL A 47 -10.50 11.63 -7.76
C VAL A 47 -9.88 11.70 -9.15
N ARG A 48 -9.37 10.56 -9.61
CA ARG A 48 -8.76 10.40 -10.93
C ARG A 48 -9.36 9.21 -11.63
N ALA A 49 -9.72 9.41 -12.90
CA ALA A 49 -10.19 8.34 -13.75
C ALA A 49 -9.34 8.27 -15.01
N HIS A 50 -8.81 7.09 -15.33
CA HIS A 50 -8.05 6.88 -16.56
C HIS A 50 -8.17 5.45 -17.07
N GLU A 51 -7.85 5.26 -18.32
CA GLU A 51 -7.71 3.94 -18.92
C GLU A 51 -6.31 3.40 -18.68
N ILE A 52 -6.22 2.14 -18.29
CA ILE A 52 -4.93 1.46 -18.15
C ILE A 52 -4.29 1.32 -19.54
N GLY A 53 -3.22 2.02 -19.75
CA GLY A 53 -2.46 1.99 -21.00
C GLY A 53 -1.49 0.81 -21.09
N GLU A 54 -0.71 0.75 -22.15
CA GLU A 54 0.19 -0.38 -22.46
C GLU A 54 1.30 -0.62 -21.40
N ARG A 55 1.68 0.44 -20.68
CA ARG A 55 2.67 0.38 -19.59
C ARG A 55 2.03 0.22 -18.22
N GLY A 56 0.70 0.26 -18.14
CA GLY A 56 -0.02 0.07 -16.90
C GLY A 56 -0.04 1.29 -15.99
N SER A 57 -0.47 1.06 -14.75
CA SER A 57 -0.54 2.06 -13.69
C SER A 57 0.07 1.53 -12.41
N LEU A 58 0.51 2.43 -11.52
CA LEU A 58 1.16 2.11 -10.25
C LEU A 58 0.50 2.88 -9.11
N PHE A 59 0.21 2.18 -8.02
CA PHE A 59 -0.34 2.70 -6.78
C PHE A 59 0.54 2.23 -5.62
N VAL A 60 0.95 3.14 -4.76
CA VAL A 60 1.84 2.82 -3.64
C VAL A 60 1.32 3.47 -2.38
N VAL A 61 1.35 2.73 -1.27
CA VAL A 61 1.22 3.22 0.10
C VAL A 61 2.48 2.84 0.85
N ALA A 62 3.01 3.78 1.61
CA ALA A 62 4.21 3.63 2.42
C ALA A 62 3.98 4.30 3.78
N ASP A 63 4.19 3.56 4.86
CA ASP A 63 4.09 4.01 6.25
C ASP A 63 5.49 4.13 6.82
N GLY A 64 5.89 5.36 7.13
CA GLY A 64 7.24 5.68 7.59
C GLY A 64 7.43 5.39 9.07
N MET A 65 8.63 4.96 9.45
CA MET A 65 9.01 4.65 10.83
C MET A 65 10.42 5.16 11.16
N GLY A 66 10.66 5.42 12.43
CA GLY A 66 11.97 5.90 12.91
C GLY A 66 11.95 7.30 13.51
N GLY A 67 10.74 7.82 13.76
CA GLY A 67 10.48 9.17 14.25
C GLY A 67 10.23 10.16 13.11
N ALA A 68 9.52 11.24 13.42
CA ALA A 68 8.86 12.14 12.47
C ALA A 68 9.65 12.44 11.17
N ALA A 69 10.82 13.06 11.28
CA ALA A 69 11.61 13.43 10.09
C ALA A 69 12.20 12.22 9.35
N ALA A 70 12.56 11.17 10.10
CA ALA A 70 13.19 9.98 9.54
C ALA A 70 12.16 9.09 8.81
N GLY A 71 10.97 8.90 9.40
CA GLY A 71 9.88 8.14 8.79
C GLY A 71 9.33 8.81 7.53
N GLU A 72 9.10 10.12 7.59
CA GLU A 72 8.65 10.91 6.43
C GLU A 72 9.65 10.81 5.26
N LEU A 73 10.95 10.94 5.55
CA LEU A 73 11.98 10.80 4.53
C LEU A 73 12.01 9.38 3.94
N ALA A 74 11.87 8.34 4.78
CA ALA A 74 11.91 6.97 4.33
C ALA A 74 10.73 6.64 3.41
N SER A 75 9.49 7.02 3.78
CA SER A 75 8.29 6.81 2.96
C SER A 75 8.35 7.60 1.64
N GLN A 76 8.94 8.82 1.68
CA GLN A 76 9.21 9.61 0.49
C GLN A 76 10.20 8.91 -0.44
N MET A 77 11.36 8.51 0.09
CA MET A 77 12.38 7.82 -0.71
C MET A 77 11.84 6.53 -1.32
N ALA A 78 11.01 5.77 -0.59
CA ALA A 78 10.40 4.55 -1.11
C ALA A 78 9.49 4.84 -2.31
N THR A 79 8.50 5.73 -2.14
CA THR A 79 7.55 6.07 -3.21
C THR A 79 8.23 6.65 -4.44
N ASP A 80 9.16 7.57 -4.24
CA ASP A 80 9.90 8.22 -5.33
C ASP A 80 10.79 7.23 -6.07
N THR A 81 11.53 6.37 -5.35
CA THR A 81 12.41 5.37 -5.97
C THR A 81 11.62 4.32 -6.74
N ILE A 82 10.55 3.77 -6.15
CA ILE A 82 9.71 2.77 -6.83
C ILE A 82 9.14 3.35 -8.13
N HIS A 83 8.60 4.57 -8.08
CA HIS A 83 8.09 5.25 -9.27
C HIS A 83 9.19 5.45 -10.33
N GLN A 84 10.33 6.02 -9.94
CA GLN A 84 11.44 6.28 -10.86
C GLN A 84 11.97 4.99 -11.51
N GLN A 85 12.08 3.90 -10.74
CA GLN A 85 12.52 2.61 -11.28
C GLN A 85 11.50 2.04 -12.27
N MET A 86 10.20 2.13 -11.97
CA MET A 86 9.16 1.69 -12.91
C MET A 86 9.16 2.54 -14.18
N VAL A 87 9.31 3.86 -14.10
CA VAL A 87 9.40 4.73 -15.28
C VAL A 87 10.67 4.45 -16.09
N ARG A 88 11.81 4.22 -15.44
CA ARG A 88 13.10 4.01 -16.13
C ARG A 88 13.25 2.59 -16.66
N ALA A 89 13.12 1.58 -15.79
CA ALA A 89 13.41 0.20 -16.14
C ALA A 89 12.26 -0.45 -16.91
N TRP A 90 11.02 -0.38 -16.37
CA TRP A 90 9.84 -0.91 -17.06
C TRP A 90 9.44 -0.05 -18.25
N GLY A 91 9.50 1.28 -18.12
CA GLY A 91 9.14 2.23 -19.19
C GLY A 91 9.98 2.10 -20.46
N THR A 92 11.15 1.46 -20.39
CA THR A 92 12.06 1.20 -21.52
C THR A 92 12.15 -0.29 -21.89
N ASP A 93 11.53 -1.18 -21.14
CA ASP A 93 11.50 -2.60 -21.47
C ASP A 93 10.83 -2.83 -22.84
N ARG A 94 11.45 -3.71 -23.64
CA ARG A 94 10.94 -4.08 -24.98
C ARG A 94 9.86 -5.15 -24.91
N GLU A 95 9.89 -5.97 -23.87
CA GLU A 95 8.96 -7.06 -23.63
C GLU A 95 7.93 -6.64 -22.59
N LEU A 96 6.72 -6.35 -23.05
CA LEU A 96 5.59 -5.94 -22.20
C LEU A 96 4.80 -7.17 -21.72
N THR A 97 5.45 -8.04 -20.97
CA THR A 97 4.82 -9.23 -20.40
C THR A 97 4.45 -9.02 -18.94
N ALA A 98 3.41 -9.71 -18.48
CA ALA A 98 2.98 -9.73 -17.08
C ALA A 98 4.12 -10.16 -16.14
N GLN A 99 4.88 -11.19 -16.51
CA GLN A 99 6.02 -11.67 -15.73
C GLN A 99 7.13 -10.63 -15.62
N ARG A 100 7.41 -9.92 -16.71
CA ARG A 100 8.43 -8.87 -16.72
C ARG A 100 8.01 -7.67 -15.87
N PHE A 101 6.74 -7.29 -15.94
CA PHE A 101 6.17 -6.24 -15.10
C PHE A 101 6.28 -6.58 -13.61
N ALA A 102 5.85 -7.78 -13.22
CA ALA A 102 5.95 -8.26 -11.85
C ALA A 102 7.39 -8.26 -11.32
N TYR A 103 8.34 -8.72 -12.15
CA TYR A 103 9.77 -8.69 -11.83
C TYR A 103 10.26 -7.25 -11.62
N ARG A 104 9.90 -6.31 -12.51
CA ARG A 104 10.29 -4.91 -12.39
C ARG A 104 9.69 -4.22 -11.17
N LEU A 105 8.46 -4.55 -10.82
CA LEU A 105 7.83 -4.03 -9.61
C LEU A 105 8.57 -4.51 -8.35
N LYS A 106 8.89 -5.79 -8.27
CA LYS A 106 9.69 -6.34 -7.18
C LYS A 106 11.07 -5.69 -7.10
N GLU A 107 11.78 -5.63 -8.23
CA GLU A 107 13.11 -5.01 -8.33
C GLU A 107 13.08 -3.54 -7.88
N ALA A 108 12.04 -2.78 -8.23
CA ALA A 108 11.87 -1.40 -7.81
C ALA A 108 11.79 -1.25 -6.29
N VAL A 109 11.09 -2.16 -5.61
CA VAL A 109 11.00 -2.19 -4.14
C VAL A 109 12.36 -2.57 -3.52
N GLU A 110 13.07 -3.55 -4.08
CA GLU A 110 14.40 -3.94 -3.61
C GLU A 110 15.43 -2.79 -3.77
N VAL A 111 15.35 -2.03 -4.87
CA VAL A 111 16.19 -0.84 -5.08
C VAL A 111 15.85 0.25 -4.08
N ALA A 112 14.57 0.48 -3.78
CA ALA A 112 14.15 1.43 -2.75
C ALA A 112 14.75 1.07 -1.39
N ASN A 113 14.69 -0.20 -0.99
CA ASN A 113 15.35 -0.68 0.22
C ASN A 113 16.85 -0.35 0.23
N THR A 114 17.54 -0.66 -0.85
CA THR A 114 18.99 -0.43 -0.96
C THR A 114 19.33 1.05 -0.81
N GLN A 115 18.54 1.94 -1.40
CA GLN A 115 18.77 3.39 -1.32
C GLN A 115 18.51 3.94 0.08
N ILE A 116 17.40 3.52 0.73
CA ILE A 116 17.06 3.96 2.09
C ILE A 116 18.13 3.47 3.08
N HIS A 117 18.52 2.20 2.98
CA HIS A 117 19.56 1.60 3.82
C HIS A 117 20.92 2.32 3.67
N ALA A 118 21.34 2.57 2.44
CA ALA A 118 22.59 3.28 2.15
C ALA A 118 22.56 4.72 2.66
N TYR A 119 21.43 5.40 2.54
CA TYR A 119 21.25 6.76 3.05
C TYR A 119 21.36 6.79 4.57
N ALA A 120 20.63 5.93 5.27
CA ALA A 120 20.68 5.83 6.74
C ALA A 120 22.09 5.48 7.27
N ALA A 121 22.88 4.70 6.52
CA ALA A 121 24.24 4.35 6.90
C ALA A 121 25.20 5.55 6.89
N THR A 122 24.92 6.59 6.07
CA THR A 122 25.77 7.78 5.92
C THR A 122 25.22 9.02 6.63
N HIS A 123 24.00 8.94 7.19
CA HIS A 123 23.30 10.05 7.85
C HIS A 123 22.86 9.64 9.27
N PRO A 124 23.73 9.88 10.30
CA PRO A 124 23.45 9.44 11.67
C PRO A 124 22.14 9.98 12.26
N GLU A 125 21.70 11.16 11.82
CA GLU A 125 20.46 11.83 12.26
C GLU A 125 19.17 11.07 11.88
N VAL A 126 19.24 10.23 10.86
CA VAL A 126 18.12 9.39 10.41
C VAL A 126 18.42 7.89 10.55
N ARG A 127 19.36 7.56 11.43
CA ARG A 127 19.77 6.18 11.69
C ARG A 127 18.57 5.34 12.14
N GLY A 128 18.34 4.22 11.46
CA GLY A 128 17.24 3.33 11.75
C GLY A 128 15.91 3.75 11.11
N MET A 129 15.92 4.77 10.25
CA MET A 129 14.74 5.09 9.44
C MET A 129 14.31 3.89 8.59
N GLY A 130 13.03 3.76 8.41
CA GLY A 130 12.44 2.73 7.57
C GLY A 130 11.03 3.07 7.15
N THR A 131 10.48 2.24 6.29
CA THR A 131 9.08 2.37 5.87
C THR A 131 8.54 1.02 5.44
N THR A 132 7.25 0.82 5.62
CA THR A 132 6.53 -0.24 4.92
C THR A 132 6.40 0.12 3.44
N THR A 133 5.99 -0.80 2.62
CA THR A 133 5.50 -0.53 1.28
C THR A 133 4.50 -1.58 0.82
N THR A 134 3.38 -1.11 0.29
CA THR A 134 2.39 -1.89 -0.43
C THR A 134 2.21 -1.25 -1.80
N ALA A 135 2.82 -1.84 -2.83
CA ALA A 135 2.82 -1.34 -4.18
C ALA A 135 1.99 -2.23 -5.10
N VAL A 136 1.01 -1.65 -5.79
CA VAL A 136 0.16 -2.35 -6.74
C VAL A 136 0.38 -1.77 -8.13
N GLY A 137 0.78 -2.63 -9.05
CA GLY A 137 0.82 -2.31 -10.47
C GLY A 137 -0.34 -2.99 -11.22
N VAL A 138 -1.03 -2.27 -12.09
CA VAL A 138 -2.06 -2.82 -12.96
C VAL A 138 -1.57 -2.83 -14.40
N LEU A 139 -1.56 -4.00 -15.02
CA LEU A 139 -1.17 -4.19 -16.43
C LEU A 139 -2.14 -5.15 -17.11
N GLY A 140 -2.73 -4.71 -18.22
CA GLY A 140 -3.76 -5.50 -18.90
C GLY A 140 -4.92 -5.78 -17.96
N ASP A 141 -5.27 -7.04 -17.80
CA ASP A 141 -6.37 -7.55 -16.96
C ASP A 141 -5.91 -8.10 -15.61
N HIS A 142 -4.68 -7.78 -15.19
CA HIS A 142 -4.12 -8.25 -13.93
C HIS A 142 -3.59 -7.09 -13.08
N PHE A 143 -3.67 -7.24 -11.76
CA PHE A 143 -2.86 -6.48 -10.84
C PHE A 143 -1.76 -7.36 -10.23
N PHE A 144 -0.64 -6.72 -9.93
CA PHE A 144 0.55 -7.29 -9.29
C PHE A 144 0.79 -6.50 -8.01
N LEU A 145 0.89 -7.19 -6.90
CA LEU A 145 1.08 -6.59 -5.58
C LEU A 145 2.43 -7.00 -5.03
N SER A 146 3.22 -6.01 -4.66
CA SER A 146 4.52 -6.15 -4.02
C SER A 146 4.45 -5.54 -2.62
N GLN A 147 4.88 -6.28 -1.59
CA GLN A 147 4.72 -5.89 -0.20
C GLN A 147 5.99 -6.12 0.62
N VAL A 148 6.27 -5.15 1.50
CA VAL A 148 7.18 -5.25 2.66
C VAL A 148 6.53 -4.50 3.83
N GLY A 149 6.41 -5.16 4.99
CA GLY A 149 5.80 -4.60 6.20
C GLY A 149 4.38 -5.09 6.47
N ASP A 150 3.56 -4.27 7.09
CA ASP A 150 2.20 -4.58 7.55
C ASP A 150 1.12 -3.61 7.02
N SER A 151 1.48 -2.69 6.14
CA SER A 151 0.49 -1.98 5.32
C SER A 151 -0.25 -2.97 4.43
N ARG A 152 -1.56 -2.79 4.30
CA ARG A 152 -2.44 -3.82 3.73
C ARG A 152 -3.06 -3.43 2.40
N ALA A 153 -3.37 -4.46 1.61
CA ALA A 153 -4.23 -4.36 0.43
C ALA A 153 -5.40 -5.34 0.56
N TYR A 154 -6.60 -4.85 0.27
CA TYR A 154 -7.84 -5.62 0.26
C TYR A 154 -8.46 -5.59 -1.12
N LEU A 155 -8.91 -6.75 -1.59
CA LEU A 155 -9.80 -6.85 -2.74
C LEU A 155 -11.24 -6.97 -2.25
N ILE A 156 -12.08 -5.99 -2.60
CA ILE A 156 -13.51 -6.02 -2.35
C ILE A 156 -14.19 -6.46 -3.64
N ARG A 157 -14.80 -7.63 -3.58
CA ARG A 157 -15.50 -8.26 -4.71
C ARG A 157 -16.82 -8.81 -4.23
N ASN A 158 -17.92 -8.45 -4.90
CA ASN A 158 -19.28 -8.86 -4.51
C ASN A 158 -19.63 -8.50 -3.06
N GLY A 159 -19.16 -7.37 -2.57
CA GLY A 159 -19.44 -6.89 -1.21
C GLY A 159 -18.60 -7.54 -0.11
N ALA A 160 -17.70 -8.45 -0.43
CA ALA A 160 -16.82 -9.10 0.54
C ALA A 160 -15.36 -8.66 0.34
N ALA A 161 -14.65 -8.36 1.44
CA ALA A 161 -13.24 -8.03 1.43
C ALA A 161 -12.36 -9.27 1.69
N VAL A 162 -11.35 -9.43 0.85
CA VAL A 162 -10.27 -10.40 1.03
C VAL A 162 -8.95 -9.63 1.18
N GLN A 163 -8.23 -9.83 2.27
CA GLN A 163 -6.89 -9.30 2.43
C GLN A 163 -5.94 -10.04 1.48
N LEU A 164 -5.23 -9.30 0.66
CA LEU A 164 -4.28 -9.82 -0.34
C LEU A 164 -2.85 -9.87 0.20
N THR A 165 -2.55 -9.00 1.14
CA THR A 165 -1.27 -8.92 1.84
C THR A 165 -1.22 -9.85 3.03
N ARG A 166 -0.02 -10.23 3.45
CA ARG A 166 0.22 -10.94 4.69
C ARG A 166 1.14 -10.08 5.55
N ASP A 167 0.66 -9.64 6.70
CA ASP A 167 1.44 -8.75 7.56
C ASP A 167 2.77 -9.40 7.96
N GLN A 168 3.84 -8.69 7.73
CA GLN A 168 5.18 -9.09 8.16
C GLN A 168 5.46 -8.55 9.57
N SER A 169 4.56 -8.88 10.51
CA SER A 169 4.59 -8.44 11.91
C SER A 169 4.80 -9.59 12.88
N LEU A 170 5.19 -9.27 14.11
CA LEU A 170 5.32 -10.26 15.19
C LEU A 170 3.97 -10.92 15.49
N MET A 171 2.89 -10.15 15.54
CA MET A 171 1.56 -10.66 15.84
C MET A 171 1.08 -11.66 14.80
N GLN A 172 1.24 -11.35 13.53
CA GLN A 172 0.88 -12.27 12.45
C GLN A 172 1.65 -13.60 12.58
N ARG A 173 2.91 -13.53 12.94
CA ARG A 173 3.74 -14.71 13.11
C ARG A 173 3.29 -15.59 14.28
N LEU A 174 2.87 -14.98 15.40
CA LEU A 174 2.34 -15.71 16.57
C LEU A 174 0.97 -16.34 16.27
N VAL A 175 0.11 -15.65 15.53
CA VAL A 175 -1.17 -16.20 15.06
C VAL A 175 -0.95 -17.43 14.17
N GLU A 176 -0.03 -17.36 13.22
CA GLU A 176 0.28 -18.47 12.32
C GLU A 176 0.95 -19.66 13.02
N ALA A 177 1.70 -19.40 14.10
CA ALA A 177 2.25 -20.46 14.96
C ALA A 177 1.19 -21.09 15.88
N GLY A 178 -0.04 -20.53 15.91
CA GLY A 178 -1.10 -20.98 16.80
C GLY A 178 -0.90 -20.57 18.26
N GLU A 179 0.01 -19.61 18.51
CA GLU A 179 0.31 -19.12 19.86
C GLU A 179 -0.68 -18.03 20.31
N LEU A 180 -1.28 -17.32 19.37
CA LEU A 180 -2.33 -16.31 19.60
C LEU A 180 -3.48 -16.48 18.60
N THR A 181 -4.66 -16.09 19.04
CA THR A 181 -5.78 -15.83 18.13
C THR A 181 -5.65 -14.45 17.48
N GLU A 182 -6.35 -14.20 16.37
CA GLU A 182 -6.39 -12.86 15.73
C GLU A 182 -6.92 -11.79 16.71
N GLU A 183 -7.85 -12.15 17.60
CA GLU A 183 -8.42 -11.25 18.59
C GLU A 183 -7.42 -10.87 19.68
N GLU A 184 -6.63 -11.83 20.16
CA GLU A 184 -5.56 -11.59 21.14
C GLU A 184 -4.44 -10.77 20.53
N ALA A 185 -4.05 -11.06 19.28
CA ALA A 185 -3.07 -10.31 18.54
C ALA A 185 -3.47 -8.83 18.38
N ALA A 186 -4.74 -8.56 18.02
CA ALA A 186 -5.26 -7.20 17.85
C ALA A 186 -5.27 -6.38 19.16
N ARG A 187 -5.35 -7.04 20.33
CA ARG A 187 -5.34 -6.38 21.65
C ARG A 187 -3.95 -6.29 22.26
N SER A 188 -2.94 -6.88 21.63
CA SER A 188 -1.59 -6.92 22.17
C SER A 188 -0.93 -5.53 22.16
N GLU A 189 -0.23 -5.19 23.23
CA GLU A 189 0.62 -4.00 23.27
C GLU A 189 1.78 -4.04 22.25
N ARG A 190 2.10 -5.25 21.76
CA ARG A 190 3.16 -5.51 20.78
C ARG A 190 2.64 -5.53 19.34
N ARG A 191 1.39 -5.13 19.08
CA ARG A 191 0.77 -5.19 17.74
C ARG A 191 1.52 -4.40 16.68
N ASN A 192 2.26 -3.37 17.08
CA ASN A 192 3.02 -2.50 16.15
C ASN A 192 4.47 -2.98 15.89
N ILE A 193 4.84 -4.21 16.33
CA ILE A 193 6.18 -4.74 16.04
C ILE A 193 6.21 -5.33 14.64
N ILE A 194 6.85 -4.60 13.72
CA ILE A 194 7.09 -5.00 12.34
C ILE A 194 8.37 -5.83 12.28
N LEU A 195 8.37 -6.92 11.53
CA LEU A 195 9.53 -7.81 11.35
C LEU A 195 10.35 -7.51 10.11
N GLN A 196 9.77 -6.80 9.14
CA GLN A 196 10.45 -6.31 7.96
C GLN A 196 9.93 -4.93 7.56
N ALA A 197 10.86 -4.07 7.18
CA ALA A 197 10.62 -2.75 6.60
C ALA A 197 11.75 -2.43 5.61
N LEU A 198 11.51 -1.50 4.69
CA LEU A 198 12.57 -0.96 3.85
C LEU A 198 13.49 -0.06 4.70
N GLY A 199 14.78 -0.22 4.56
CA GLY A 199 15.81 0.64 5.17
C GLY A 199 16.60 0.00 6.30
N PRO A 200 16.01 -0.56 7.38
CA PRO A 200 16.78 -1.10 8.51
C PRO A 200 17.79 -2.17 8.11
N ASP A 201 17.41 -3.08 7.24
CA ASP A 201 18.26 -4.17 6.79
C ASP A 201 18.72 -3.96 5.33
N ALA A 202 19.96 -4.40 5.03
CA ALA A 202 20.53 -4.31 3.69
C ALA A 202 19.75 -5.11 2.64
N ARG A 203 18.99 -6.11 3.07
CA ARG A 203 18.15 -6.97 2.21
C ARG A 203 16.79 -7.18 2.84
N VAL A 204 15.76 -7.14 2.01
CA VAL A 204 14.39 -7.45 2.39
C VAL A 204 13.85 -8.60 1.54
N LYS A 205 12.90 -9.33 2.11
CA LYS A 205 12.11 -10.30 1.36
C LYS A 205 10.84 -9.62 0.89
N VAL A 206 10.78 -9.34 -0.39
CA VAL A 206 9.60 -8.76 -1.03
C VAL A 206 8.61 -9.87 -1.34
N ASP A 207 7.41 -9.81 -0.76
CA ASP A 207 6.33 -10.71 -1.13
C ASP A 207 5.64 -10.18 -2.40
N LEU A 208 5.44 -11.08 -3.37
CA LEU A 208 4.86 -10.77 -4.67
C LEU A 208 3.65 -11.66 -4.93
N THR A 209 2.52 -11.04 -5.23
CA THR A 209 1.26 -11.73 -5.55
C THR A 209 0.63 -11.11 -6.80
N HIS A 210 -0.24 -11.83 -7.49
CA HIS A 210 -0.98 -11.30 -8.64
C HIS A 210 -2.37 -11.90 -8.71
N GLN A 211 -3.30 -11.17 -9.32
CA GLN A 211 -4.66 -11.63 -9.53
C GLN A 211 -5.31 -10.94 -10.71
N GLU A 212 -6.27 -11.62 -11.35
CA GLU A 212 -7.11 -11.08 -12.39
C GLU A 212 -8.05 -9.99 -11.84
N VAL A 213 -8.13 -8.87 -12.55
CA VAL A 213 -9.07 -7.77 -12.29
C VAL A 213 -10.41 -8.08 -12.95
N ARG A 214 -11.50 -7.91 -12.22
CA ARG A 214 -12.87 -8.06 -12.73
C ARG A 214 -13.61 -6.74 -12.64
N LYS A 215 -14.57 -6.56 -13.55
CA LYS A 215 -15.45 -5.39 -13.50
C LYS A 215 -16.19 -5.32 -12.18
N GLY A 216 -16.10 -4.16 -11.53
CA GLY A 216 -16.72 -3.92 -10.22
C GLY A 216 -15.84 -4.27 -9.03
N ASP A 217 -14.61 -4.76 -9.24
CA ASP A 217 -13.64 -4.89 -8.16
C ASP A 217 -13.27 -3.53 -7.60
N ILE A 218 -13.10 -3.48 -6.28
CA ILE A 218 -12.52 -2.35 -5.57
C ILE A 218 -11.25 -2.84 -4.88
N LEU A 219 -10.16 -2.11 -5.06
CA LEU A 219 -8.90 -2.37 -4.39
C LEU A 219 -8.64 -1.27 -3.37
N ALA A 220 -8.56 -1.62 -2.09
CA ALA A 220 -8.24 -0.69 -1.01
C ALA A 220 -6.83 -0.97 -0.49
N LEU A 221 -5.99 0.07 -0.48
CA LEU A 221 -4.64 0.04 0.10
C LEU A 221 -4.62 0.98 1.31
N CYS A 222 -4.03 0.54 2.41
CA CYS A 222 -3.94 1.37 3.62
C CYS A 222 -2.73 1.04 4.48
N SER A 223 -2.29 2.01 5.27
CA SER A 223 -1.39 1.79 6.40
C SER A 223 -2.11 1.17 7.60
N ASP A 224 -1.38 0.88 8.66
CA ASP A 224 -1.91 0.34 9.91
C ASP A 224 -2.82 1.35 10.64
N GLY A 225 -2.65 2.64 10.39
CA GLY A 225 -3.51 3.71 10.89
C GLY A 225 -4.99 3.50 10.56
N LEU A 226 -5.31 2.98 9.37
CA LEU A 226 -6.67 2.58 9.02
C LEU A 226 -6.98 1.14 9.44
N SER A 227 -6.14 0.18 9.05
CA SER A 227 -6.45 -1.25 9.24
C SER A 227 -6.36 -1.70 10.70
N GLY A 228 -5.72 -0.91 11.55
CA GLY A 228 -5.71 -1.10 13.01
C GLY A 228 -7.00 -0.64 13.70
N GLN A 229 -7.80 0.21 13.07
CA GLN A 229 -9.02 0.79 13.62
C GLN A 229 -10.28 0.20 12.95
N VAL A 230 -10.24 -0.03 11.64
CA VAL A 230 -11.41 -0.47 10.85
C VAL A 230 -11.22 -1.91 10.39
N LYS A 231 -12.19 -2.75 10.69
CA LYS A 231 -12.18 -4.15 10.26
C LYS A 231 -12.42 -4.27 8.75
N LYS A 232 -11.88 -5.30 8.14
CA LYS A 232 -12.01 -5.56 6.70
C LYS A 232 -13.46 -5.55 6.19
N ASP A 233 -14.40 -6.07 7.01
CA ASP A 233 -15.81 -6.13 6.62
C ASP A 233 -16.46 -4.73 6.64
N GLU A 234 -16.01 -3.84 7.52
CA GLU A 234 -16.45 -2.44 7.54
C GLU A 234 -15.86 -1.67 6.34
N ILE A 235 -14.58 -1.91 6.01
CA ILE A 235 -13.96 -1.35 4.79
C ILE A 235 -14.77 -1.78 3.56
N ALA A 236 -15.15 -3.06 3.47
CA ALA A 236 -15.98 -3.57 2.38
C ALA A 236 -17.36 -2.91 2.34
N ALA A 237 -18.02 -2.76 3.50
CA ALA A 237 -19.33 -2.15 3.60
C ALA A 237 -19.31 -0.67 3.17
N ILE A 238 -18.30 0.10 3.62
CA ILE A 238 -18.14 1.51 3.25
C ILE A 238 -17.86 1.62 1.74
N ALA A 239 -16.89 0.88 1.23
CA ALA A 239 -16.50 0.93 -0.18
C ALA A 239 -17.62 0.48 -1.13
N THR A 240 -18.51 -0.40 -0.69
CA THR A 240 -19.63 -0.88 -1.50
C THR A 240 -20.84 0.07 -1.44
N ARG A 241 -21.06 0.70 -0.28
CA ARG A 241 -22.18 1.63 -0.06
C ARG A 241 -21.97 2.96 -0.77
N GLU A 242 -20.78 3.52 -0.65
CA GLU A 242 -20.45 4.81 -1.23
C GLU A 242 -20.09 4.63 -2.71
N ARG A 243 -20.78 5.38 -3.58
CA ARG A 243 -20.49 5.39 -5.02
C ARG A 243 -19.33 6.30 -5.39
N ASP A 244 -19.13 7.33 -4.59
CA ASP A 244 -18.04 8.28 -4.74
C ASP A 244 -16.85 7.82 -3.91
N LEU A 245 -15.67 7.67 -4.54
CA LEU A 245 -14.46 7.20 -3.86
C LEU A 245 -13.95 8.18 -2.81
N GLN A 246 -14.13 9.47 -3.03
CA GLN A 246 -13.78 10.48 -2.03
C GLN A 246 -14.67 10.32 -0.80
N ALA A 247 -15.99 10.20 -0.99
CA ALA A 247 -16.92 9.96 0.10
C ALA A 247 -16.62 8.63 0.83
N ALA A 248 -16.20 7.58 0.11
CA ALA A 248 -15.78 6.32 0.71
C ALA A 248 -14.55 6.50 1.61
N CYS A 249 -13.59 7.32 1.19
CA CYS A 249 -12.40 7.63 1.98
C CYS A 249 -12.68 8.66 3.09
N ASP A 250 -13.60 9.60 2.87
CA ASP A 250 -14.02 10.60 3.84
C ASP A 250 -15.11 10.07 4.80
N GLY A 251 -15.79 8.99 4.44
CA GLY A 251 -16.60 8.14 5.31
C GLY A 251 -15.81 7.60 6.52
N GLY A 252 -14.55 7.92 6.55
CA GLY A 252 -13.65 7.98 7.68
C GLY A 252 -14.12 8.84 8.87
N ASP A 253 -15.23 9.56 8.78
CA ASP A 253 -15.93 10.07 9.98
C ASP A 253 -16.29 8.94 10.95
N LEU A 254 -16.49 7.73 10.47
CA LEU A 254 -16.64 6.53 11.29
C LEU A 254 -15.32 6.10 11.95
N VAL A 255 -14.19 6.20 11.28
CA VAL A 255 -12.85 5.93 11.83
C VAL A 255 -12.51 6.97 12.90
N LEU A 256 -12.78 8.24 12.65
CA LEU A 256 -12.54 9.32 13.61
C LEU A 256 -13.46 9.21 14.85
N ARG A 257 -14.69 8.68 14.71
CA ARG A 257 -15.58 8.43 15.85
C ARG A 257 -15.17 7.20 16.68
N SER A 258 -14.59 6.17 16.08
CA SER A 258 -14.11 5.02 16.85
C SER A 258 -12.88 5.36 17.71
N GLU A 259 -12.02 6.28 17.26
CA GLU A 259 -10.91 6.80 18.07
C GLU A 259 -11.40 7.66 19.24
N GLU A 260 -12.48 8.44 19.08
CA GLU A 260 -13.10 9.16 20.19
C GLU A 260 -13.64 8.24 21.29
N HIS A 261 -14.20 7.08 20.93
CA HIS A 261 -14.69 6.11 21.90
C HIS A 261 -13.57 5.37 22.64
N THR A 262 -12.40 5.15 22.01
CA THR A 262 -11.27 4.50 22.68
C THR A 262 -10.53 5.43 23.63
N SER A 263 -10.51 6.73 23.38
CA SER A 263 -9.89 7.70 24.30
C SER A 263 -10.75 7.97 25.56
N GLU A 264 -12.07 7.84 25.49
CA GLU A 264 -12.94 7.96 26.66
C GLU A 264 -12.92 6.74 27.60
N LEU A 265 -12.58 5.55 27.08
CA LEU A 265 -12.47 4.32 27.89
C LEU A 265 -11.13 4.19 28.64
N GLN A 266 -10.13 5.03 28.33
CA GLN A 266 -8.84 5.07 29.04
C GLN A 266 -8.75 6.14 30.12
N SER A 267 -9.79 6.94 30.33
CA SER A 267 -9.81 8.06 31.32
C SER A 267 -10.69 7.80 32.54
N HIS A 268 -10.99 6.54 32.87
CA HIS A 268 -11.66 6.17 34.13
C HIS A 268 -10.94 5.06 34.88
#